data_c4afa652e6e899b78cb462242858ba3c
#
_entry.id   c4afa652e6e899b78cb462242858ba3c
#
_cell.length_a   1.000
_cell.length_b   1.000
_cell.length_c   1.000
_cell.angle_alpha   90.00
_cell.angle_beta   90.00
_cell.angle_gamma   90.00
#
_symmetry.space_group_name_H-M   'P 1'
#
loop_
_entity.id
_entity.type
_entity.pdbx_description
1 polymer ?
#
loop_
_entity_poly.entity_id
_entity_poly.type
_entity_poly.pdbx_seq_one_letter_code
_entity_poly.pdbx_strand_id
1 'polypeptide(L)'
;DYISSLLSLDQTQTIGEEFFENHSIGMKMHVLNCRKTKINKVISEPLPQKQKKSQVDVFLDHHFGNGIQHLAFEVEDLIKLVSAFKSKGIAFTAVPKKYYDSLTVEHPDVPVELLRKYNILCEQDGDKLLLQVFTEPIGDRPTLFYEFIQRINKFDGFGANNIKQLFKSLENTLNGSN
;
A
#
# COMPACT_ATOMS: atom_id res chain seq x y z
N ASP A 1 -6.62 0.23 24.57
CA ASP A 1 -7.59 -0.20 23.57
C ASP A 1 -7.91 -1.69 23.77
N TYR A 2 -9.21 -2.04 23.88
CA TYR A 2 -9.69 -3.40 24.21
C TYR A 2 -9.15 -4.46 23.22
N ILE A 3 -9.18 -4.18 21.93
CA ILE A 3 -8.69 -5.11 20.89
C ILE A 3 -7.18 -5.33 21.00
N SER A 4 -6.41 -4.28 21.24
CA SER A 4 -4.95 -4.37 21.42
C SER A 4 -4.61 -5.24 22.63
N SER A 5 -5.33 -5.07 23.74
CA SER A 5 -5.16 -5.89 24.94
C SER A 5 -5.55 -7.35 24.68
N LEU A 6 -6.69 -7.60 24.05
CA LEU A 6 -7.19 -8.95 23.77
C LEU A 6 -6.26 -9.75 22.84
N LEU A 7 -5.67 -9.10 21.85
CA LEU A 7 -4.79 -9.73 20.85
C LEU A 7 -3.31 -9.60 21.19
N SER A 8 -2.96 -9.02 22.34
CA SER A 8 -1.58 -8.74 22.75
C SER A 8 -0.82 -7.96 21.67
N LEU A 9 -1.43 -6.89 21.16
CA LEU A 9 -0.88 -6.03 20.14
C LEU A 9 -0.19 -4.83 20.79
N ASP A 10 1.06 -4.58 20.41
CA ASP A 10 1.80 -3.37 20.75
C ASP A 10 1.70 -2.37 19.60
N GLN A 11 1.42 -1.11 19.91
CA GLN A 11 1.51 -0.04 18.92
C GLN A 11 2.98 0.28 18.68
N THR A 12 3.43 0.10 17.44
CA THR A 12 4.83 0.28 17.05
C THR A 12 5.07 1.57 16.29
N GLN A 13 4.06 2.07 15.57
CA GLN A 13 4.20 3.26 14.75
C GLN A 13 2.88 4.02 14.62
N THR A 14 2.98 5.34 14.49
CA THR A 14 1.88 6.21 14.04
C THR A 14 2.38 7.06 12.87
N ILE A 15 1.59 7.13 11.80
CA ILE A 15 1.80 8.03 10.67
C ILE A 15 0.65 9.03 10.69
N GLY A 16 0.95 10.30 10.92
CA GLY A 16 -0.02 11.36 11.10
C GLY A 16 -0.12 12.32 9.93
N GLU A 17 -0.70 13.49 10.19
CA GLU A 17 -0.93 14.55 9.20
C GLU A 17 0.37 15.10 8.62
N GLU A 18 1.41 15.19 9.40
CA GLU A 18 2.74 15.73 9.03
C GLU A 18 3.36 14.95 7.86
N PHE A 19 3.08 13.65 7.75
CA PHE A 19 3.58 12.84 6.66
C PHE A 19 2.95 13.21 5.31
N PHE A 20 1.70 13.72 5.34
CA PHE A 20 0.92 14.10 4.16
C PHE A 20 0.70 15.62 4.05
N GLU A 21 1.50 16.45 4.72
CA GLU A 21 1.27 17.90 4.85
C GLU A 21 1.11 18.59 3.49
N ASN A 22 1.93 18.22 2.51
CA ASN A 22 1.94 18.85 1.17
C ASN A 22 1.08 18.08 0.15
N HIS A 23 0.17 17.20 0.58
CA HIS A 23 -0.71 16.43 -0.29
C HIS A 23 -2.18 16.79 -0.09
N SER A 24 -2.93 16.82 -1.19
CA SER A 24 -4.40 17.05 -1.16
C SER A 24 -5.19 15.85 -0.63
N ILE A 25 -4.53 14.71 -0.50
CA ILE A 25 -5.06 13.45 0.03
C ILE A 25 -4.19 13.03 1.21
N GLY A 26 -4.76 12.40 2.21
CA GLY A 26 -4.01 11.87 3.34
C GLY A 26 -4.83 10.95 4.23
N MET A 27 -4.13 10.24 5.07
CA MET A 27 -4.73 9.38 6.08
C MET A 27 -3.85 9.35 7.32
N LYS A 28 -4.44 9.01 8.45
CA LYS A 28 -3.72 8.69 9.67
C LYS A 28 -3.67 7.17 9.82
N MET A 29 -2.52 6.63 10.20
CA MET A 29 -2.34 5.20 10.38
C MET A 29 -1.71 4.89 11.74
N HIS A 30 -2.25 3.87 12.39
CA HIS A 30 -1.69 3.26 13.60
C HIS A 30 -1.30 1.83 13.29
N VAL A 31 -0.03 1.52 13.44
CA VAL A 31 0.51 0.18 13.23
C VAL A 31 0.62 -0.55 14.57
N LEU A 32 -0.03 -1.68 14.65
CA LEU A 32 -0.05 -2.56 15.80
C LEU A 32 0.60 -3.90 15.42
N ASN A 33 1.50 -4.39 16.24
CA ASN A 33 2.22 -5.65 16.01
C ASN A 33 1.96 -6.65 17.14
N CYS A 34 1.71 -7.89 16.78
CA CYS A 34 1.73 -9.01 17.71
C CYS A 34 3.07 -9.73 17.63
N ARG A 35 3.95 -9.53 18.61
CA ARG A 35 5.29 -10.15 18.64
C ARG A 35 5.24 -11.68 18.58
N LYS A 36 4.18 -12.28 19.13
CA LYS A 36 4.02 -13.72 19.22
C LYS A 36 3.65 -14.39 17.90
N THR A 37 2.72 -13.77 17.15
CA THR A 37 2.23 -14.28 15.88
C THR A 37 2.84 -13.61 14.66
N LYS A 38 3.57 -12.50 14.86
CA LYS A 38 4.10 -11.61 13.81
C LYS A 38 3.00 -11.01 12.91
N ILE A 39 1.76 -11.05 13.37
CA ILE A 39 0.65 -10.39 12.65
C ILE A 39 0.74 -8.89 12.91
N ASN A 40 0.70 -8.11 11.85
CA ASN A 40 0.56 -6.67 11.89
C ASN A 40 -0.89 -6.29 11.61
N LYS A 41 -1.41 -5.33 12.36
CA LYS A 41 -2.71 -4.70 12.13
C LYS A 41 -2.49 -3.22 11.91
N VAL A 42 -2.89 -2.72 10.77
CA VAL A 42 -2.86 -1.28 10.47
C VAL A 42 -4.30 -0.76 10.58
N ILE A 43 -4.50 0.26 11.40
CA ILE A 43 -5.76 0.98 11.53
C ILE A 43 -5.59 2.30 10.80
N SER A 44 -6.40 2.55 9.79
CA SER A 44 -6.36 3.76 8.99
C SER A 44 -7.61 4.59 9.18
N GLU A 45 -7.42 5.91 9.31
CA GLU A 45 -8.49 6.91 9.41
C GLU A 45 -8.28 7.97 8.31
N PRO A 46 -9.35 8.49 7.67
CA PRO A 46 -9.21 9.60 6.74
C PRO A 46 -8.83 10.89 7.49
N LEU A 47 -8.14 11.80 6.80
CA LEU A 47 -7.87 13.14 7.32
C LEU A 47 -8.96 14.11 6.83
N PRO A 48 -9.86 14.58 7.70
CA PRO A 48 -11.06 15.34 7.29
C PRO A 48 -10.75 16.72 6.69
N GLN A 49 -9.54 17.23 6.89
CA GLN A 49 -9.12 18.55 6.40
C GLN A 49 -8.54 18.52 4.98
N LYS A 50 -8.46 17.36 4.34
CA LYS A 50 -7.92 17.24 2.99
C LYS A 50 -8.96 17.58 1.92
N GLN A 51 -8.49 18.15 0.81
CA GLN A 51 -9.36 18.66 -0.27
C GLN A 51 -10.02 17.55 -1.08
N LYS A 52 -9.40 16.36 -1.13
CA LYS A 52 -9.88 15.21 -1.89
C LYS A 52 -10.07 14.02 -0.99
N LYS A 53 -11.06 13.19 -1.32
CA LYS A 53 -11.29 11.92 -0.65
C LYS A 53 -10.08 10.99 -0.83
N SER A 54 -9.65 10.41 0.27
CA SER A 54 -8.64 9.33 0.27
C SER A 54 -9.28 7.99 -0.11
N GLN A 55 -8.46 6.98 -0.35
CA GLN A 55 -8.93 5.61 -0.51
C GLN A 55 -9.67 5.07 0.75
N VAL A 56 -9.36 5.62 1.92
CA VAL A 56 -10.06 5.27 3.18
C VAL A 56 -11.48 5.83 3.16
N ASP A 57 -11.65 7.09 2.70
CA ASP A 57 -12.99 7.68 2.55
C ASP A 57 -13.84 6.89 1.55
N VAL A 58 -13.25 6.52 0.40
CA VAL A 58 -13.94 5.71 -0.60
C VAL A 58 -14.35 4.35 -0.04
N PHE A 59 -13.47 3.69 0.72
CA PHE A 59 -13.80 2.43 1.39
C PHE A 59 -14.96 2.60 2.37
N LEU A 60 -14.92 3.60 3.24
CA LEU A 60 -15.96 3.83 4.26
C LEU A 60 -17.32 4.10 3.61
N ASP A 61 -17.36 4.87 2.52
CA ASP A 61 -18.59 5.16 1.77
C ASP A 61 -19.20 3.87 1.18
N HIS A 62 -18.40 3.04 0.55
CA HIS A 62 -18.86 1.82 -0.13
C HIS A 62 -19.07 0.62 0.81
N HIS A 63 -18.38 0.61 1.94
CA HIS A 63 -18.54 -0.42 2.97
C HIS A 63 -19.67 -0.10 3.95
N PHE A 64 -20.17 1.13 3.92
CA PHE A 64 -21.18 1.66 4.87
C PHE A 64 -20.68 1.65 6.32
N GLY A 65 -19.44 2.03 6.52
CA GLY A 65 -18.79 2.13 7.83
C GLY A 65 -17.45 1.40 7.91
N ASN A 66 -17.00 1.15 9.14
CA ASN A 66 -15.69 0.55 9.41
C ASN A 66 -15.65 -0.92 9.00
N GLY A 67 -14.49 -1.38 8.55
CA GLY A 67 -14.29 -2.76 8.16
C GLY A 67 -12.84 -3.09 7.80
N ILE A 68 -12.64 -4.28 7.25
CA ILE A 68 -11.33 -4.71 6.73
C ILE A 68 -11.26 -4.32 5.27
N GLN A 69 -10.33 -3.43 4.93
CA GLN A 69 -10.11 -2.98 3.55
C GLN A 69 -9.28 -3.99 2.77
N HIS A 70 -8.20 -4.52 3.36
CA HIS A 70 -7.35 -5.50 2.69
C HIS A 70 -6.72 -6.48 3.67
N LEU A 71 -6.25 -7.60 3.11
CA LEU A 71 -5.39 -8.56 3.77
C LEU A 71 -4.07 -8.62 3.02
N ALA A 72 -2.96 -8.40 3.72
CA ALA A 72 -1.62 -8.44 3.16
C ALA A 72 -0.95 -9.79 3.45
N PHE A 73 -0.35 -10.39 2.41
CA PHE A 73 0.38 -11.65 2.47
C PHE A 73 1.83 -11.44 2.07
N GLU A 74 2.75 -11.84 2.93
CA GLU A 74 4.16 -11.85 2.59
C GLU A 74 4.50 -13.09 1.76
N VAL A 75 5.25 -12.90 0.66
CA VAL A 75 5.63 -13.94 -0.29
C VAL A 75 7.12 -13.88 -0.59
N GLU A 76 7.70 -15.01 -1.00
CA GLU A 76 9.13 -15.11 -1.30
C GLU A 76 9.52 -14.50 -2.65
N ASP A 77 8.63 -14.60 -3.67
CA ASP A 77 8.88 -14.11 -5.04
C ASP A 77 7.59 -13.49 -5.60
N LEU A 78 7.50 -12.16 -5.46
CA LEU A 78 6.33 -11.40 -5.86
C LEU A 78 6.16 -11.36 -7.39
N ILE A 79 7.23 -11.25 -8.15
CA ILE A 79 7.19 -11.18 -9.61
C ILE A 79 6.65 -12.49 -10.18
N LYS A 80 7.13 -13.61 -9.68
CA LYS A 80 6.64 -14.94 -10.08
C LYS A 80 5.17 -15.13 -9.72
N LEU A 81 4.76 -14.76 -8.50
CA LEU A 81 3.38 -14.85 -8.05
C LEU A 81 2.46 -14.01 -8.95
N VAL A 82 2.79 -12.74 -9.20
CA VAL A 82 1.97 -11.84 -10.03
C VAL A 82 1.86 -12.35 -11.46
N SER A 83 2.96 -12.87 -12.03
CA SER A 83 2.97 -13.47 -13.36
C SER A 83 2.01 -14.66 -13.43
N ALA A 84 2.06 -15.56 -12.44
CA ALA A 84 1.18 -16.72 -12.36
C ALA A 84 -0.30 -16.33 -12.16
N PHE A 85 -0.58 -15.33 -11.33
CA PHE A 85 -1.94 -14.85 -11.08
C PHE A 85 -2.55 -14.18 -12.31
N LYS A 86 -1.77 -13.33 -13.01
CA LYS A 86 -2.22 -12.72 -14.28
C LYS A 86 -2.54 -13.77 -15.35
N SER A 87 -1.76 -14.85 -15.44
CA SER A 87 -2.03 -15.94 -16.39
C SER A 87 -3.33 -16.68 -16.11
N LYS A 88 -3.84 -16.59 -14.86
CA LYS A 88 -5.14 -17.14 -14.43
C LYS A 88 -6.27 -16.11 -14.45
N GLY A 89 -6.05 -14.91 -14.98
CA GLY A 89 -7.07 -13.87 -15.12
C GLY A 89 -7.28 -13.01 -13.87
N ILE A 90 -6.40 -13.10 -12.87
CA ILE A 90 -6.50 -12.22 -11.68
C ILE A 90 -6.00 -10.83 -12.07
N ALA A 91 -6.86 -9.83 -11.86
CA ALA A 91 -6.55 -8.43 -12.12
C ALA A 91 -5.87 -7.78 -10.91
N PHE A 92 -4.92 -6.87 -11.20
CA PHE A 92 -4.22 -6.06 -10.22
C PHE A 92 -4.45 -4.58 -10.49
N THR A 93 -4.57 -3.81 -9.44
CA THR A 93 -4.75 -2.36 -9.49
C THR A 93 -3.63 -1.71 -10.29
N ALA A 94 -4.02 -0.86 -11.24
CA ALA A 94 -3.07 -0.16 -12.10
C ALA A 94 -2.31 0.91 -11.32
N VAL A 95 -1.01 0.98 -11.56
CA VAL A 95 -0.13 2.04 -11.04
C VAL A 95 0.18 3.03 -12.18
N PRO A 96 0.05 4.35 -11.94
CA PRO A 96 0.34 5.36 -12.96
C PRO A 96 1.75 5.22 -13.53
N LYS A 97 1.90 5.34 -14.86
CA LYS A 97 3.23 5.23 -15.51
C LYS A 97 4.25 6.22 -14.94
N LYS A 98 3.80 7.43 -14.61
CA LYS A 98 4.63 8.48 -14.00
C LYS A 98 5.28 8.07 -12.67
N TYR A 99 4.68 7.12 -11.93
CA TYR A 99 5.30 6.57 -10.73
C TYR A 99 6.66 5.93 -11.07
N TYR A 100 6.70 5.10 -12.11
CA TYR A 100 7.93 4.39 -12.52
C TYR A 100 8.94 5.30 -13.22
N ASP A 101 8.50 6.41 -13.84
CA ASP A 101 9.41 7.36 -14.50
C ASP A 101 10.33 8.09 -13.50
N SER A 102 9.87 8.22 -12.25
CA SER A 102 10.64 8.80 -11.15
C SER A 102 11.24 7.78 -10.19
N LEU A 103 10.99 6.49 -10.42
CA LEU A 103 11.46 5.42 -9.54
C LEU A 103 12.89 5.04 -9.87
N THR A 104 13.78 5.13 -8.88
CA THR A 104 15.14 4.60 -8.97
C THR A 104 15.25 3.41 -8.03
N VAL A 105 15.67 2.26 -8.55
CA VAL A 105 15.91 1.03 -7.78
C VAL A 105 17.32 0.55 -8.05
N GLU A 106 18.13 0.51 -7.01
CA GLU A 106 19.52 0.06 -7.06
C GLU A 106 19.63 -1.40 -6.58
N HIS A 107 18.96 -2.32 -7.29
CA HIS A 107 19.01 -3.73 -6.97
C HIS A 107 19.05 -4.57 -8.26
N PRO A 108 20.07 -5.45 -8.45
CA PRO A 108 20.29 -6.15 -9.72
C PRO A 108 19.13 -7.07 -10.14
N ASP A 109 18.46 -7.68 -9.18
CA ASP A 109 17.38 -8.65 -9.44
C ASP A 109 15.98 -8.01 -9.52
N VAL A 110 15.89 -6.68 -9.38
CA VAL A 110 14.61 -5.94 -9.35
C VAL A 110 14.61 -4.80 -10.37
N PRO A 111 14.64 -5.09 -11.68
CA PRO A 111 14.61 -4.05 -12.69
C PRO A 111 13.27 -3.32 -12.74
N VAL A 112 13.31 -1.99 -12.82
CA VAL A 112 12.12 -1.11 -12.84
C VAL A 112 11.12 -1.51 -13.93
N GLU A 113 11.59 -2.01 -15.08
CA GLU A 113 10.73 -2.44 -16.18
C GLU A 113 9.85 -3.66 -15.80
N LEU A 114 10.32 -4.56 -14.95
CA LEU A 114 9.49 -5.64 -14.42
C LEU A 114 8.47 -5.13 -13.41
N LEU A 115 8.84 -4.18 -12.57
CA LEU A 115 7.92 -3.54 -11.63
C LEU A 115 6.80 -2.84 -12.39
N ARG A 116 7.13 -2.07 -13.42
CA ARG A 116 6.18 -1.41 -14.33
C ARG A 116 5.24 -2.40 -15.02
N LYS A 117 5.79 -3.48 -15.57
CA LYS A 117 5.03 -4.54 -16.27
C LYS A 117 3.96 -5.18 -15.38
N TYR A 118 4.28 -5.33 -14.12
CA TYR A 118 3.45 -6.06 -13.16
C TYR A 118 2.67 -5.17 -12.17
N ASN A 119 2.73 -3.84 -12.32
CA ASN A 119 2.12 -2.86 -11.41
C ASN A 119 2.64 -2.99 -9.97
N ILE A 120 3.92 -3.32 -9.79
CA ILE A 120 4.52 -3.50 -8.48
C ILE A 120 5.09 -2.17 -8.00
N LEU A 121 4.70 -1.74 -6.80
CA LEU A 121 5.31 -0.62 -6.09
C LEU A 121 6.60 -1.07 -5.41
N CYS A 122 7.57 -0.17 -5.29
CA CYS A 122 8.85 -0.45 -4.65
C CYS A 122 9.25 0.71 -3.74
N GLU A 123 9.53 0.38 -2.49
CA GLU A 123 10.19 1.29 -1.54
C GLU A 123 11.58 0.73 -1.24
N GLN A 124 12.60 1.60 -1.28
CA GLN A 124 14.01 1.24 -1.03
C GLN A 124 14.59 2.03 0.13
N ASP A 125 15.30 1.35 1.02
CA ASP A 125 16.10 1.91 2.10
C ASP A 125 17.47 1.21 2.11
N GLY A 126 18.47 1.85 1.52
CA GLY A 126 19.77 1.24 1.27
C GLY A 126 19.66 0.00 0.38
N ASP A 127 20.10 -1.15 0.89
CA ASP A 127 20.03 -2.46 0.21
C ASP A 127 18.71 -3.21 0.47
N LYS A 128 17.80 -2.62 1.28
CA LYS A 128 16.52 -3.23 1.63
C LYS A 128 15.42 -2.74 0.71
N LEU A 129 14.54 -3.64 0.30
CA LEU A 129 13.39 -3.30 -0.54
C LEU A 129 12.09 -3.87 0.00
N LEU A 130 11.02 -3.10 -0.17
CA LEU A 130 9.65 -3.56 -0.03
C LEU A 130 8.98 -3.47 -1.40
N LEU A 131 8.58 -4.61 -1.92
CA LEU A 131 7.75 -4.72 -3.12
C LEU A 131 6.30 -4.97 -2.71
N GLN A 132 5.35 -4.27 -3.33
CA GLN A 132 3.92 -4.37 -3.02
C GLN A 132 3.07 -4.36 -4.28
N VAL A 133 2.02 -5.17 -4.30
CA VAL A 133 1.02 -5.16 -5.36
C VAL A 133 -0.36 -5.40 -4.75
N PHE A 134 -1.38 -4.79 -5.34
CA PHE A 134 -2.76 -4.87 -4.87
C PHE A 134 -3.66 -5.48 -5.95
N THR A 135 -4.51 -6.42 -5.57
CA THR A 135 -5.55 -6.90 -6.51
C THR A 135 -6.62 -5.84 -6.72
N GLU A 136 -7.37 -5.95 -7.81
CA GLU A 136 -8.67 -5.30 -7.87
C GLU A 136 -9.57 -5.83 -6.73
N PRO A 137 -10.60 -5.07 -6.32
CA PRO A 137 -11.55 -5.49 -5.31
C PRO A 137 -12.17 -6.86 -5.64
N ILE A 138 -12.40 -7.69 -4.60
CA ILE A 138 -12.92 -9.05 -4.77
C ILE A 138 -14.39 -9.05 -5.20
N GLY A 139 -15.14 -8.02 -4.79
CA GLY A 139 -16.58 -7.89 -5.06
C GLY A 139 -16.86 -6.81 -6.10
N ASP A 140 -18.13 -6.48 -6.22
CA ASP A 140 -18.70 -5.45 -7.11
C ASP A 140 -18.51 -4.01 -6.59
N ARG A 141 -18.01 -3.87 -5.35
CA ARG A 141 -17.75 -2.57 -4.71
C ARG A 141 -16.27 -2.41 -4.37
N PRO A 142 -15.72 -1.19 -4.39
CA PRO A 142 -14.31 -0.93 -4.07
C PRO A 142 -14.06 -1.02 -2.56
N THR A 143 -14.19 -2.24 -2.02
CA THR A 143 -14.04 -2.55 -0.60
C THR A 143 -12.87 -3.50 -0.36
N LEU A 144 -13.12 -4.80 -0.14
CA LEU A 144 -12.08 -5.77 0.21
C LEU A 144 -11.21 -6.15 -1.01
N PHE A 145 -9.88 -6.09 -0.82
CA PHE A 145 -8.90 -6.56 -1.79
C PHE A 145 -7.74 -7.29 -1.08
N TYR A 146 -6.86 -7.92 -1.86
CA TYR A 146 -5.64 -8.53 -1.35
C TYR A 146 -4.42 -7.71 -1.71
N GLU A 147 -3.47 -7.68 -0.79
CA GLU A 147 -2.13 -7.17 -0.98
C GLU A 147 -1.14 -8.33 -0.94
N PHE A 148 -0.14 -8.33 -1.83
CA PHE A 148 1.00 -9.23 -1.74
C PHE A 148 2.27 -8.41 -1.63
N ILE A 149 3.13 -8.80 -0.67
CA ILE A 149 4.37 -8.09 -0.37
C ILE A 149 5.55 -9.04 -0.42
N GLN A 150 6.69 -8.51 -0.84
CA GLN A 150 7.98 -9.17 -0.71
C GLN A 150 8.95 -8.21 -0.01
N ARG A 151 9.63 -8.73 1.03
CA ARG A 151 10.66 -8.00 1.75
C ARG A 151 12.02 -8.56 1.36
N ILE A 152 12.88 -7.72 0.79
CA ILE A 152 14.25 -8.07 0.45
C ILE A 152 15.16 -7.48 1.53
N ASN A 153 16.15 -8.26 1.97
CA ASN A 153 17.11 -7.88 3.02
C ASN A 153 16.43 -7.40 4.33
N LYS A 154 15.28 -8.03 4.69
CA LYS A 154 14.55 -7.72 5.93
C LYS A 154 14.11 -6.27 6.02
N PHE A 155 13.60 -5.70 4.92
CA PHE A 155 12.99 -4.38 4.96
C PHE A 155 11.97 -4.28 6.10
N ASP A 156 12.10 -3.24 6.93
CA ASP A 156 11.19 -2.99 8.05
C ASP A 156 10.34 -1.74 7.75
N GLY A 157 9.06 -1.95 7.45
CA GLY A 157 8.15 -0.88 7.05
C GLY A 157 6.86 -1.43 6.44
N PHE A 158 5.91 -0.52 6.17
CA PHE A 158 4.56 -0.84 5.68
C PHE A 158 4.22 -0.15 4.35
N GLY A 159 5.23 0.36 3.62
CA GLY A 159 5.00 1.02 2.35
C GLY A 159 4.42 2.42 2.44
N ALA A 160 4.63 3.13 3.53
CA ALA A 160 4.13 4.49 3.70
C ALA A 160 4.66 5.44 2.61
N ASN A 161 5.94 5.30 2.21
CA ASN A 161 6.52 6.07 1.12
C ASN A 161 5.96 5.66 -0.24
N ASN A 162 5.64 4.40 -0.46
CA ASN A 162 4.94 3.94 -1.66
C ASN A 162 3.57 4.62 -1.79
N ILE A 163 2.80 4.69 -0.71
CA ILE A 163 1.51 5.40 -0.67
C ILE A 163 1.70 6.88 -1.02
N LYS A 164 2.70 7.52 -0.42
CA LYS A 164 3.01 8.94 -0.68
C LYS A 164 3.40 9.20 -2.13
N GLN A 165 4.27 8.36 -2.70
CA GLN A 165 4.69 8.47 -4.10
C GLN A 165 3.52 8.20 -5.07
N LEU A 166 2.66 7.24 -4.74
CA LEU A 166 1.45 6.96 -5.51
C LEU A 166 0.52 8.17 -5.52
N PHE A 167 0.26 8.80 -4.38
CA PHE A 167 -0.55 10.02 -4.29
C PHE A 167 0.05 11.15 -5.12
N LYS A 168 1.35 11.40 -5.02
CA LYS A 168 2.06 12.40 -5.82
C LYS A 168 1.92 12.15 -7.32
N SER A 169 2.01 10.90 -7.76
CA SER A 169 1.87 10.54 -9.18
C SER A 169 0.44 10.74 -9.69
N LEU A 170 -0.57 10.46 -8.87
CA LEU A 170 -1.99 10.71 -9.17
C LEU A 170 -2.29 12.22 -9.25
N GLU A 171 -1.81 13.02 -8.32
CA GLU A 171 -1.97 14.46 -8.31
C GLU A 171 -1.34 15.11 -9.56
N ASN A 172 -0.14 14.69 -9.94
CA ASN A 172 0.54 15.15 -11.14
C ASN A 172 -0.19 14.73 -12.44
N THR A 173 -0.90 13.61 -12.44
CA THR A 173 -1.69 13.18 -13.60
C THR A 173 -2.93 14.06 -13.77
N LEU A 174 -3.57 14.43 -12.67
CA LEU A 174 -4.76 15.29 -12.69
C LEU A 174 -4.42 16.75 -13.04
N ASN A 175 -3.27 17.25 -12.62
CA ASN A 175 -2.82 18.63 -12.88
C ASN A 175 -2.17 18.80 -14.27
N GLY A 176 -1.74 17.73 -14.93
CA GLY A 176 -1.12 17.75 -16.26
C GLY A 176 -2.09 17.50 -17.43
N SER A 177 -3.40 17.45 -17.16
CA SER A 177 -4.46 17.25 -18.15
C SER A 177 -5.18 18.55 -18.53
N ASN A 178 -4.50 19.71 -18.34
CA ASN A 178 -4.93 21.02 -18.86
C ASN A 178 -4.12 21.41 -20.08
#